data_0a1aa866dc094a6aabf33b8a574b98cb
#
_entry.id   0a1aa866dc094a6aabf33b8a574b98cb
#
_cell.length_a   1.000
_cell.length_b   1.000
_cell.length_c   1.000
_cell.angle_alpha   90.00
_cell.angle_beta   90.00
_cell.angle_gamma   90.00
#
_symmetry.space_group_name_H-M   'P 1'
#
loop_
_entity.id
_entity.type
_entity.pdbx_description
1 polymer ?
#
loop_
_entity_poly.entity_id
_entity_poly.type
_entity_poly.pdbx_seq_one_letter_code
_entity_poly.pdbx_strand_id
1 'polypeptide(L)'
;MRARPVLLAVISLLVAVAPAHAATKRLTLRAGPFNVNGFQTVWPTATVHNTGLNGYITKMDAELVDARGRRVLINKVMLHHVVFIDNARHYNSCPGRKGTPFFGTGEENEKLVLPAGYGYRTHKHDSWRMVAMFMSHHLQAKTVYLQYHVTIVTGRRMTDVLPMWLRADGCKVEPAYDVNGDGDPAQHNLQTTAWRMPVTGRIVAAGGHLHGGAYDLRVTQPRCGDRTIVNNAPRYGAPSDLVYHVFPVLHEPGPVATGWQLSKTGIPVRKGELLNVTGDYDQSEPHGRVMAITHLYVARDNRAPAGCEPLPSDIRTVWTRARGRSLPPRVTIPISRLSSSGKVVSVDRPPGDDVVTSAPDTVVSSALGGFGPANLSIPDGASVTWAFTDALAHNVSLASGPRGIYSPNFHGGSYTHQFTVPGTYKVFCYLHPLTMNQVVTVRP
;
A
#
# COMPACT_ATOMS: atom_id res chain seq x y z
N MET A 1 20.48 6.84 89.22
CA MET A 1 20.67 6.31 87.84
C MET A 1 19.88 7.18 86.88
N ARG A 2 20.57 8.03 86.06
CA ARG A 2 19.92 8.92 85.12
C ARG A 2 20.05 8.33 83.71
N ALA A 3 18.90 7.97 83.11
CA ALA A 3 18.83 7.48 81.75
C ALA A 3 19.03 8.65 80.70
N ARG A 4 19.97 8.49 79.79
CA ARG A 4 20.21 9.43 78.66
C ARG A 4 19.33 8.99 77.52
N PRO A 5 18.63 9.93 76.78
CA PRO A 5 17.92 9.59 75.60
C PRO A 5 18.91 9.53 74.39
N VAL A 6 18.80 8.46 73.62
CA VAL A 6 19.49 8.25 72.36
C VAL A 6 18.63 8.92 71.26
N LEU A 7 19.14 9.96 70.64
CA LEU A 7 18.51 10.64 69.48
C LEU A 7 18.88 9.86 68.21
N LEU A 8 17.91 9.14 67.63
CA LEU A 8 18.08 8.56 66.30
C LEU A 8 17.86 9.64 65.26
N ALA A 9 18.92 10.03 64.56
CA ALA A 9 18.86 10.91 63.39
C ALA A 9 18.43 10.09 62.16
N VAL A 10 17.19 10.27 61.66
CA VAL A 10 16.72 9.73 60.37
C VAL A 10 17.29 10.58 59.26
N ILE A 11 18.31 10.09 58.56
CA ILE A 11 18.85 10.71 57.32
C ILE A 11 17.93 10.32 56.15
N SER A 12 17.05 11.22 55.77
CA SER A 12 16.26 11.10 54.53
C SER A 12 17.15 11.33 53.32
N LEU A 13 17.50 10.23 52.61
CA LEU A 13 18.21 10.31 51.35
C LEU A 13 17.24 10.84 50.28
N LEU A 14 17.29 12.12 49.96
CA LEU A 14 16.63 12.69 48.80
C LEU A 14 17.38 12.22 47.54
N VAL A 15 16.86 11.16 46.90
CA VAL A 15 17.31 10.77 45.55
C VAL A 15 16.83 11.85 44.60
N ALA A 16 17.71 12.77 44.20
CA ALA A 16 17.45 13.73 43.14
C ALA A 16 17.34 12.96 41.81
N VAL A 17 16.12 12.67 41.38
CA VAL A 17 15.88 12.17 40.03
C VAL A 17 16.25 13.30 39.08
N ALA A 18 17.41 13.20 38.42
CA ALA A 18 17.81 14.16 37.38
C ALA A 18 16.72 14.22 36.31
N PRO A 19 16.27 15.42 35.90
CA PRO A 19 15.28 15.54 34.85
C PRO A 19 15.80 14.86 33.58
N ALA A 20 15.02 13.92 33.02
CA ALA A 20 15.35 13.26 31.77
C ALA A 20 15.45 14.33 30.69
N HIS A 21 16.66 14.62 30.22
CA HIS A 21 16.86 15.61 29.16
C HIS A 21 16.13 15.16 27.89
N ALA A 22 15.38 16.11 27.29
CA ALA A 22 14.73 15.89 26.02
C ALA A 22 15.78 15.59 24.94
N ALA A 23 15.70 14.42 24.33
CA ALA A 23 16.60 13.99 23.28
C ALA A 23 15.84 13.57 22.05
N THR A 24 16.33 13.99 20.87
CA THR A 24 15.88 13.48 19.59
C THR A 24 16.90 12.46 19.09
N LYS A 25 16.47 11.25 18.85
CA LYS A 25 17.32 10.16 18.33
C LYS A 25 16.81 9.70 16.97
N ARG A 26 17.70 9.46 16.03
CA ARG A 26 17.41 8.75 14.79
C ARG A 26 17.98 7.35 14.90
N LEU A 27 17.11 6.35 14.76
CA LEU A 27 17.45 4.93 14.82
C LEU A 27 17.38 4.36 13.42
N THR A 28 18.32 3.50 13.07
CA THR A 28 18.29 2.67 11.86
C THR A 28 18.10 1.23 12.29
N LEU A 29 16.99 0.65 11.89
CA LEU A 29 16.57 -0.69 12.25
C LEU A 29 16.42 -1.53 10.98
N ARG A 30 16.50 -2.86 11.11
CA ARG A 30 16.45 -3.75 9.96
C ARG A 30 15.66 -5.01 10.26
N ALA A 31 14.87 -5.47 9.28
CA ALA A 31 14.20 -6.76 9.28
C ALA A 31 14.67 -7.62 8.12
N GLY A 32 14.58 -8.92 8.25
CA GLY A 32 15.07 -9.91 7.27
C GLY A 32 16.21 -10.76 7.84
N PRO A 33 16.88 -11.59 7.00
CA PRO A 33 16.84 -11.58 5.53
C PRO A 33 15.52 -12.08 4.94
N PHE A 34 15.15 -11.54 3.77
CA PHE A 34 14.09 -12.04 2.93
C PHE A 34 14.65 -12.51 1.59
N ASN A 35 14.37 -13.76 1.25
CA ASN A 35 14.76 -14.33 -0.04
C ASN A 35 13.61 -14.12 -1.03
N VAL A 36 13.92 -13.47 -2.15
CA VAL A 36 12.98 -13.23 -3.25
C VAL A 36 13.56 -13.90 -4.49
N ASN A 37 12.89 -14.94 -4.95
CA ASN A 37 13.33 -15.66 -6.14
C ASN A 37 13.14 -14.81 -7.40
N GLY A 38 13.75 -15.26 -8.51
CA GLY A 38 13.63 -14.53 -9.77
C GLY A 38 12.18 -14.41 -10.22
N PHE A 39 11.76 -13.19 -10.57
CA PHE A 39 10.41 -12.83 -11.03
C PHE A 39 9.28 -13.25 -10.08
N GLN A 40 9.58 -13.38 -8.80
CA GLN A 40 8.62 -13.76 -7.77
C GLN A 40 8.09 -12.52 -7.04
N THR A 41 6.81 -12.59 -6.71
CA THR A 41 6.16 -11.72 -5.72
C THR A 41 6.04 -12.46 -4.41
N VAL A 42 6.48 -11.84 -3.31
CA VAL A 42 6.42 -12.42 -1.97
C VAL A 42 5.73 -11.47 -0.99
N TRP A 43 5.02 -12.04 -0.01
CA TRP A 43 4.27 -11.29 1.02
C TRP A 43 4.80 -11.62 2.43
N PRO A 44 5.99 -11.14 2.79
CA PRO A 44 6.52 -11.43 4.12
C PRO A 44 5.72 -10.72 5.21
N THR A 45 5.43 -11.49 6.26
CA THR A 45 4.95 -10.98 7.55
C THR A 45 5.99 -11.34 8.59
N ALA A 46 6.46 -10.36 9.34
CA ALA A 46 7.50 -10.58 10.35
C ALA A 46 7.30 -9.69 11.58
N THR A 47 7.67 -10.19 12.75
CA THR A 47 7.91 -9.35 13.91
C THR A 47 9.16 -8.53 13.66
N VAL A 48 9.10 -7.23 13.93
CA VAL A 48 10.19 -6.30 13.70
C VAL A 48 10.58 -5.59 15.00
N HIS A 49 11.81 -5.12 15.05
CA HIS A 49 12.29 -4.37 16.20
C HIS A 49 11.51 -3.04 16.32
N ASN A 50 11.04 -2.75 17.53
CA ASN A 50 10.58 -1.41 17.88
C ASN A 50 11.77 -0.51 18.24
N THR A 51 11.51 0.70 18.71
CA THR A 51 12.58 1.65 19.06
C THR A 51 13.37 1.27 20.33
N GLY A 52 12.90 0.33 21.14
CA GLY A 52 13.47 0.02 22.46
C GLY A 52 13.38 1.19 23.46
N LEU A 53 12.66 2.24 23.15
CA LEU A 53 12.59 3.49 23.91
C LEU A 53 11.13 3.89 24.19
N ASN A 54 10.94 4.55 25.33
CA ASN A 54 9.70 5.29 25.60
C ASN A 54 9.80 6.70 25.01
N GLY A 55 8.84 7.08 24.16
CA GLY A 55 8.88 8.38 23.51
C GLY A 55 7.82 8.58 22.45
N TYR A 56 8.10 9.45 21.54
CA TYR A 56 7.18 9.84 20.45
C TYR A 56 7.90 9.78 19.11
N ILE A 57 7.41 8.97 18.20
CA ILE A 57 7.89 8.91 16.83
C ILE A 57 7.38 10.15 16.10
N THR A 58 8.29 10.89 15.50
CA THR A 58 7.99 12.12 14.75
C THR A 58 8.25 11.99 13.25
N LYS A 59 9.14 11.04 12.87
CA LYS A 59 9.44 10.72 11.47
C LYS A 59 9.72 9.23 11.33
N MET A 60 9.33 8.66 10.19
CA MET A 60 9.67 7.29 9.82
C MET A 60 9.76 7.17 8.30
N ASP A 61 10.69 6.39 7.80
CA ASP A 61 10.84 5.99 6.40
C ASP A 61 11.35 4.55 6.33
N ALA A 62 11.17 3.89 5.16
CA ALA A 62 11.64 2.54 4.95
C ALA A 62 12.11 2.33 3.50
N GLU A 63 13.08 1.42 3.31
CA GLU A 63 13.64 1.07 2.01
C GLU A 63 14.16 -0.37 2.00
N LEU A 64 14.31 -0.96 0.81
CA LEU A 64 15.01 -2.23 0.67
C LEU A 64 16.53 -2.00 0.51
N VAL A 65 17.29 -2.79 1.26
CA VAL A 65 18.76 -2.78 1.21
C VAL A 65 19.32 -4.20 1.04
N ASP A 66 20.55 -4.30 0.54
CA ASP A 66 21.32 -5.54 0.52
C ASP A 66 21.97 -5.83 1.90
N ALA A 67 22.66 -6.95 2.03
CA ALA A 67 23.37 -7.32 3.27
C ALA A 67 24.38 -6.26 3.74
N ARG A 68 24.93 -5.49 2.83
CA ARG A 68 25.89 -4.40 3.12
C ARG A 68 25.21 -3.07 3.44
N GLY A 69 23.87 -3.01 3.46
CA GLY A 69 23.11 -1.78 3.70
C GLY A 69 23.02 -0.85 2.49
N ARG A 70 23.37 -1.30 1.30
CA ARG A 70 23.22 -0.50 0.07
C ARG A 70 21.80 -0.64 -0.45
N ARG A 71 21.20 0.47 -0.85
CA ARG A 71 19.85 0.50 -1.41
C ARG A 71 19.70 -0.45 -2.61
N VAL A 72 18.66 -1.26 -2.58
CA VAL A 72 18.26 -2.09 -3.73
C VAL A 72 17.40 -1.24 -4.66
N LEU A 73 17.77 -1.21 -5.95
CA LEU A 73 17.03 -0.43 -6.93
C LEU A 73 15.69 -1.08 -7.23
N ILE A 74 14.67 -0.26 -7.46
CA ILE A 74 13.29 -0.69 -7.70
C ILE A 74 13.16 -1.65 -8.90
N ASN A 75 14.00 -1.48 -9.92
CA ASN A 75 14.04 -2.37 -11.09
C ASN A 75 14.80 -3.70 -10.84
N LYS A 76 15.24 -3.97 -9.61
CA LYS A 76 15.82 -5.25 -9.20
C LYS A 76 14.87 -5.99 -8.26
N VAL A 77 14.58 -5.39 -7.11
CA VAL A 77 13.52 -5.82 -6.21
C VAL A 77 12.77 -4.58 -5.75
N MET A 78 11.50 -4.56 -6.07
CA MET A 78 10.60 -3.47 -5.73
C MET A 78 10.06 -3.66 -4.30
N LEU A 79 10.11 -2.63 -3.50
CA LEU A 79 9.24 -2.50 -2.32
C LEU A 79 7.89 -1.99 -2.82
N HIS A 80 6.96 -2.93 -3.12
CA HIS A 80 5.64 -2.56 -3.59
C HIS A 80 4.86 -1.85 -2.49
N HIS A 81 4.86 -2.43 -1.27
CA HIS A 81 4.43 -1.74 -0.05
C HIS A 81 4.97 -2.44 1.20
N VAL A 82 5.00 -1.70 2.31
CA VAL A 82 5.16 -2.20 3.67
C VAL A 82 4.24 -1.44 4.62
N VAL A 83 3.65 -2.17 5.56
CA VAL A 83 2.80 -1.64 6.63
C VAL A 83 3.38 -2.06 7.96
N PHE A 84 3.66 -1.10 8.84
CA PHE A 84 4.07 -1.33 10.21
C PHE A 84 2.86 -1.27 11.14
N ILE A 85 2.70 -2.31 11.95
CA ILE A 85 1.53 -2.53 12.81
C ILE A 85 2.00 -2.68 14.24
N ASP A 86 1.43 -1.86 15.12
CA ASP A 86 1.59 -1.98 16.57
C ASP A 86 0.55 -2.96 17.11
N ASN A 87 1.01 -4.13 17.57
CA ASN A 87 0.16 -5.20 18.07
C ASN A 87 -0.46 -4.91 19.44
N ALA A 88 0.13 -3.97 20.20
CA ALA A 88 -0.36 -3.58 21.53
C ALA A 88 -1.59 -2.65 21.46
N ARG A 89 -1.95 -2.15 20.28
CA ARG A 89 -3.05 -1.20 20.11
C ARG A 89 -4.22 -1.77 19.32
N HIS A 90 -5.43 -1.26 19.63
CA HIS A 90 -6.64 -1.61 18.88
C HIS A 90 -6.70 -0.88 17.55
N TYR A 91 -7.12 -1.58 16.51
CA TYR A 91 -7.32 -0.98 15.19
C TYR A 91 -8.61 -0.14 15.19
N ASN A 92 -8.48 1.15 15.35
CA ASN A 92 -9.61 2.05 15.52
C ASN A 92 -10.47 2.23 14.25
N SER A 93 -9.90 2.04 13.07
CA SER A 93 -10.63 2.20 11.80
C SER A 93 -11.43 0.96 11.42
N CYS A 94 -10.91 -0.26 11.68
CA CYS A 94 -11.58 -1.51 11.32
C CYS A 94 -11.80 -2.38 12.57
N PRO A 95 -12.97 -2.30 13.21
CA PRO A 95 -13.30 -3.10 14.39
C PRO A 95 -13.11 -4.61 14.14
N GLY A 96 -12.64 -5.34 15.16
CA GLY A 96 -12.38 -6.78 15.07
C GLY A 96 -11.01 -7.17 14.55
N ARG A 97 -10.24 -6.24 13.98
CA ARG A 97 -8.85 -6.49 13.58
C ARG A 97 -7.89 -6.20 14.74
N LYS A 98 -6.83 -7.02 14.82
CA LYS A 98 -5.77 -6.89 15.85
C LYS A 98 -4.62 -6.03 15.33
N GLY A 99 -4.13 -5.13 16.20
CA GLY A 99 -3.00 -4.24 15.93
C GLY A 99 -3.40 -3.03 15.10
N THR A 100 -2.75 -1.91 15.36
CA THR A 100 -2.98 -0.64 14.66
C THR A 100 -1.90 -0.40 13.63
N PRO A 101 -2.22 -0.30 12.32
CA PRO A 101 -1.29 0.24 11.33
C PRO A 101 -0.94 1.68 11.74
N PHE A 102 0.36 1.97 11.86
CA PHE A 102 0.80 3.31 12.27
C PHE A 102 1.72 4.00 11.28
N PHE A 103 2.29 3.26 10.33
CA PHE A 103 3.04 3.78 9.19
C PHE A 103 3.03 2.76 8.07
N GLY A 104 3.03 3.23 6.82
CA GLY A 104 3.24 2.44 5.62
C GLY A 104 3.85 3.29 4.52
N THR A 105 4.48 2.61 3.58
CA THR A 105 5.06 3.21 2.38
C THR A 105 5.16 2.14 1.29
N GLY A 106 5.29 2.57 0.05
CA GLY A 106 5.45 1.69 -1.10
C GLY A 106 6.27 2.36 -2.20
N GLU A 107 5.85 2.19 -3.43
CA GLU A 107 6.50 2.77 -4.60
C GLU A 107 6.61 4.30 -4.52
N GLU A 108 5.62 4.94 -3.91
CA GLU A 108 5.53 6.38 -3.69
C GLU A 108 6.57 6.91 -2.70
N ASN A 109 7.30 6.02 -2.00
CA ASN A 109 8.30 6.36 -0.97
C ASN A 109 7.76 7.35 0.08
N GLU A 110 6.53 7.16 0.51
CA GLU A 110 5.91 8.00 1.52
C GLU A 110 6.74 8.01 2.82
N LYS A 111 6.77 9.15 3.49
CA LYS A 111 7.50 9.32 4.75
C LYS A 111 6.58 9.88 5.80
N LEU A 112 6.50 9.20 6.93
CA LEU A 112 5.87 9.78 8.10
C LEU A 112 6.64 11.03 8.54
N VAL A 113 5.96 12.16 8.55
CA VAL A 113 6.44 13.41 9.14
C VAL A 113 5.28 14.02 9.91
N LEU A 114 5.45 14.26 11.21
CA LEU A 114 4.45 14.91 12.04
C LEU A 114 4.84 16.36 12.33
N PRO A 115 3.87 17.29 12.47
CA PRO A 115 4.14 18.66 12.82
C PRO A 115 4.83 18.79 14.19
N ALA A 116 5.55 19.88 14.40
CA ALA A 116 6.23 20.15 15.67
C ALA A 116 5.23 20.14 16.84
N GLY A 117 5.56 19.40 17.89
CA GLY A 117 4.72 19.21 19.07
C GLY A 117 3.87 17.95 19.07
N TYR A 118 3.77 17.25 17.92
CA TYR A 118 3.02 16.01 17.75
C TYR A 118 3.93 14.81 17.53
N GLY A 119 3.52 13.64 18.02
CA GLY A 119 4.24 12.40 17.81
C GLY A 119 3.36 11.18 18.08
N TYR A 120 3.67 10.07 17.43
CA TYR A 120 3.07 8.78 17.73
C TYR A 120 3.77 8.18 18.95
N ARG A 121 3.01 8.02 20.05
CA ARG A 121 3.57 7.52 21.29
C ARG A 121 3.95 6.05 21.16
N THR A 122 5.16 5.70 21.57
CA THR A 122 5.68 4.33 21.62
C THR A 122 6.32 4.03 22.97
N HIS A 123 6.31 2.75 23.37
CA HIS A 123 6.92 2.23 24.57
C HIS A 123 8.00 1.22 24.23
N LYS A 124 9.00 1.08 25.09
CA LYS A 124 10.14 0.18 24.88
C LYS A 124 9.78 -1.30 24.68
N HIS A 125 8.59 -1.71 25.13
CA HIS A 125 8.10 -3.07 25.05
C HIS A 125 6.94 -3.26 24.05
N ASP A 126 6.62 -2.24 23.25
CA ASP A 126 5.62 -2.39 22.19
C ASP A 126 6.05 -3.50 21.23
N SER A 127 5.10 -4.32 20.80
CA SER A 127 5.32 -5.37 19.82
C SER A 127 4.92 -4.87 18.44
N TRP A 128 5.89 -4.78 17.55
CA TRP A 128 5.65 -4.37 16.17
C TRP A 128 5.75 -5.56 15.22
N ARG A 129 4.90 -5.59 14.24
CA ARG A 129 5.02 -6.46 13.07
C ARG A 129 4.95 -5.65 11.80
N MET A 130 5.49 -6.19 10.73
CA MET A 130 5.29 -5.68 9.38
C MET A 130 4.51 -6.68 8.54
N VAL A 131 3.79 -6.16 7.56
CA VAL A 131 3.27 -6.89 6.41
C VAL A 131 3.79 -6.16 5.18
N ALA A 132 4.39 -6.87 4.25
CA ALA A 132 4.97 -6.24 3.07
C ALA A 132 4.71 -7.06 1.81
N MET A 133 4.92 -6.42 0.66
CA MET A 133 4.94 -7.06 -0.65
C MET A 133 6.22 -6.64 -1.37
N PHE A 134 7.03 -7.62 -1.77
CA PHE A 134 8.22 -7.41 -2.57
C PHE A 134 8.06 -8.11 -3.92
N MET A 135 8.48 -7.44 -4.99
CA MET A 135 8.42 -7.98 -6.35
C MET A 135 9.82 -8.01 -6.96
N SER A 136 10.27 -9.18 -7.40
CA SER A 136 11.55 -9.31 -8.09
C SER A 136 11.37 -9.09 -9.59
N HIS A 137 12.12 -8.17 -10.15
CA HIS A 137 12.24 -7.93 -11.59
C HIS A 137 13.57 -8.45 -12.13
N HIS A 138 14.15 -9.46 -11.49
CA HIS A 138 15.44 -10.02 -11.81
C HIS A 138 15.37 -11.54 -11.93
N LEU A 139 16.09 -12.15 -12.86
CA LEU A 139 16.08 -13.60 -13.06
C LEU A 139 16.67 -14.37 -11.87
N GLN A 140 17.72 -13.82 -11.25
CA GLN A 140 18.38 -14.47 -10.11
C GLN A 140 17.71 -14.10 -8.79
N ALA A 141 17.63 -15.07 -7.88
CA ALA A 141 17.20 -14.82 -6.51
C ALA A 141 18.03 -13.72 -5.83
N LYS A 142 17.38 -12.91 -5.03
CA LYS A 142 18.00 -11.84 -4.24
C LYS A 142 17.63 -11.98 -2.77
N THR A 143 18.63 -11.82 -1.91
CA THR A 143 18.42 -11.65 -0.48
C THR A 143 18.37 -10.16 -0.18
N VAL A 144 17.26 -9.69 0.36
CA VAL A 144 17.03 -8.28 0.70
C VAL A 144 16.68 -8.14 2.17
N TYR A 145 16.86 -6.94 2.69
CA TYR A 145 16.47 -6.53 4.03
C TYR A 145 15.59 -5.30 3.93
N LEU A 146 14.56 -5.22 4.78
CA LEU A 146 13.81 -3.99 4.98
C LEU A 146 14.55 -3.16 6.04
N GLN A 147 15.14 -2.04 5.63
CA GLN A 147 15.73 -1.05 6.53
C GLN A 147 14.73 0.07 6.77
N TYR A 148 14.55 0.46 8.03
CA TYR A 148 13.66 1.55 8.38
C TYR A 148 14.32 2.49 9.39
N HIS A 149 14.05 3.77 9.21
CA HIS A 149 14.58 4.83 10.03
C HIS A 149 13.48 5.43 10.86
N VAL A 150 13.72 5.55 12.16
CA VAL A 150 12.75 6.12 13.10
C VAL A 150 13.37 7.28 13.83
N THR A 151 12.76 8.45 13.75
CA THR A 151 13.11 9.60 14.59
C THR A 151 12.18 9.63 15.79
N ILE A 152 12.75 9.45 16.99
CA ILE A 152 12.03 9.42 18.26
C ILE A 152 12.49 10.57 19.17
N VAL A 153 11.55 11.20 19.83
CA VAL A 153 11.77 12.20 20.90
C VAL A 153 11.50 11.57 22.25
N THR A 154 12.48 11.60 23.15
CA THR A 154 12.40 11.08 24.52
C THR A 154 12.55 12.20 25.54
N GLY A 155 12.15 11.98 26.82
CA GLY A 155 12.33 12.95 27.90
C GLY A 155 11.48 14.22 27.78
N ARG A 156 10.59 14.31 26.78
CA ARG A 156 9.70 15.44 26.54
C ARG A 156 8.28 14.95 26.26
N ARG A 157 7.30 15.60 26.87
CA ARG A 157 5.88 15.35 26.54
C ARG A 157 5.53 16.01 25.21
N MET A 158 4.87 15.24 24.32
CA MET A 158 4.30 15.71 23.08
C MET A 158 2.81 15.37 23.03
N THR A 159 2.08 15.95 22.12
CA THR A 159 0.70 15.55 21.84
C THR A 159 0.71 14.24 21.06
N ASP A 160 0.11 13.19 21.66
CA ASP A 160 -0.01 11.88 21.02
C ASP A 160 -0.99 11.95 19.84
N VAL A 161 -0.66 11.28 18.75
CA VAL A 161 -1.53 11.14 17.59
C VAL A 161 -2.06 9.71 17.47
N LEU A 162 -3.32 9.60 17.11
CA LEU A 162 -3.99 8.35 16.77
C LEU A 162 -3.89 8.13 15.25
N PRO A 163 -3.14 7.12 14.79
CA PRO A 163 -3.14 6.77 13.38
C PRO A 163 -4.47 6.09 13.01
N MET A 164 -5.00 6.48 11.87
CA MET A 164 -6.21 5.92 11.29
C MET A 164 -5.98 5.65 9.82
N TRP A 165 -6.17 4.39 9.42
CA TRP A 165 -6.09 3.97 8.03
C TRP A 165 -7.49 3.84 7.48
N LEU A 166 -7.85 4.74 6.58
CA LEU A 166 -9.16 4.80 5.96
C LEU A 166 -9.00 4.45 4.47
N ARG A 167 -9.86 3.59 3.98
CA ARG A 167 -9.76 3.04 2.63
C ARG A 167 -11.03 3.33 1.84
N ALA A 168 -10.87 3.58 0.55
CA ALA A 168 -11.99 3.81 -0.35
C ALA A 168 -12.88 2.57 -0.54
N ASP A 169 -12.32 1.36 -0.32
CA ASP A 169 -13.02 0.07 -0.41
C ASP A 169 -13.56 -0.49 0.92
N GLY A 170 -13.42 0.27 2.02
CA GLY A 170 -13.88 -0.13 3.35
C GLY A 170 -12.95 -1.09 4.09
N CYS A 171 -13.48 -1.88 5.04
CA CYS A 171 -12.70 -2.82 5.87
C CYS A 171 -12.57 -4.23 5.27
N LYS A 172 -12.49 -4.39 3.98
CA LYS A 172 -12.28 -5.69 3.33
C LYS A 172 -10.98 -6.34 3.83
N VAL A 173 -10.86 -7.66 3.71
CA VAL A 173 -9.63 -8.39 4.10
C VAL A 173 -8.47 -7.92 3.25
N GLU A 174 -8.64 -7.90 1.95
CA GLU A 174 -7.71 -7.36 0.98
C GLU A 174 -8.10 -5.91 0.65
N PRO A 175 -7.18 -4.93 0.81
CA PRO A 175 -7.49 -3.52 0.60
C PRO A 175 -7.39 -3.12 -0.88
N ALA A 176 -7.89 -3.96 -1.78
CA ALA A 176 -7.79 -3.74 -3.22
C ALA A 176 -9.15 -3.91 -3.90
N TYR A 177 -9.32 -3.21 -5.02
CA TYR A 177 -10.47 -3.33 -5.92
C TYR A 177 -10.02 -3.18 -7.37
N ASP A 178 -10.89 -3.53 -8.31
CA ASP A 178 -10.57 -3.50 -9.73
C ASP A 178 -11.34 -2.38 -10.42
N VAL A 179 -10.66 -1.69 -11.34
CA VAL A 179 -11.24 -0.76 -12.31
C VAL A 179 -11.32 -1.50 -13.63
N ASN A 180 -12.52 -1.77 -14.11
CA ASN A 180 -12.70 -2.67 -15.26
C ASN A 180 -12.41 -2.03 -16.62
N GLY A 181 -12.33 -0.69 -16.68
CA GLY A 181 -12.19 0.03 -17.94
C GLY A 181 -13.48 0.03 -18.78
N ASP A 182 -13.78 1.09 -19.47
CA ASP A 182 -14.91 1.18 -20.42
C ASP A 182 -14.51 1.83 -21.75
N GLY A 183 -13.26 2.30 -21.84
CA GLY A 183 -12.71 2.95 -23.03
C GLY A 183 -13.04 4.44 -23.18
N ASP A 184 -13.86 5.02 -22.28
CA ASP A 184 -14.18 6.44 -22.31
C ASP A 184 -13.18 7.26 -21.47
N PRO A 185 -12.29 8.05 -22.12
CA PRO A 185 -11.27 8.84 -21.43
C PRO A 185 -11.81 10.01 -20.60
N ALA A 186 -13.11 10.32 -20.71
CA ALA A 186 -13.74 11.37 -19.91
C ALA A 186 -14.30 10.83 -18.59
N GLN A 187 -14.34 9.52 -18.39
CA GLN A 187 -14.94 8.91 -17.19
C GLN A 187 -13.89 8.63 -16.12
N HIS A 188 -14.37 8.74 -14.88
CA HIS A 188 -13.63 8.50 -13.65
C HIS A 188 -14.27 7.35 -12.88
N ASN A 189 -13.47 6.45 -12.37
CA ASN A 189 -13.89 5.43 -11.41
C ASN A 189 -13.76 5.97 -10.00
N LEU A 190 -14.90 6.32 -9.40
CA LEU A 190 -14.98 6.87 -8.05
C LEU A 190 -15.38 5.77 -7.06
N GLN A 191 -14.41 5.24 -6.33
CA GLN A 191 -14.66 4.34 -5.22
C GLN A 191 -14.71 5.13 -3.92
N THR A 192 -15.85 5.10 -3.20
CA THR A 192 -16.06 5.89 -1.97
C THR A 192 -16.55 5.03 -0.82
N THR A 193 -15.98 5.24 0.36
CA THR A 193 -16.48 4.69 1.63
C THR A 193 -16.62 5.77 2.69
N ALA A 194 -17.77 5.79 3.37
CA ALA A 194 -18.00 6.64 4.53
C ALA A 194 -17.42 6.01 5.80
N TRP A 195 -16.57 6.75 6.50
CA TRP A 195 -15.93 6.33 7.74
C TRP A 195 -16.40 7.13 8.94
N ARG A 196 -16.80 6.43 9.99
CA ARG A 196 -17.23 7.07 11.23
C ARG A 196 -16.02 7.34 12.14
N MET A 197 -15.81 8.60 12.50
CA MET A 197 -14.71 9.02 13.37
C MET A 197 -14.90 8.46 14.79
N PRO A 198 -13.90 7.72 15.34
CA PRO A 198 -13.99 7.14 16.68
C PRO A 198 -13.73 8.15 17.81
N VAL A 199 -13.16 9.30 17.49
CA VAL A 199 -12.71 10.31 18.46
C VAL A 199 -13.04 11.72 17.98
N THR A 200 -13.18 12.64 18.94
CA THR A 200 -13.12 14.09 18.68
C THR A 200 -11.65 14.52 18.73
N GLY A 201 -11.23 15.35 17.77
CA GLY A 201 -9.84 15.76 17.66
C GLY A 201 -9.55 16.63 16.45
N ARG A 202 -8.27 16.66 16.06
CA ARG A 202 -7.77 17.43 14.92
C ARG A 202 -6.88 16.54 14.06
N ILE A 203 -7.14 16.48 12.76
CA ILE A 203 -6.24 15.83 11.79
C ILE A 203 -5.03 16.76 11.61
N VAL A 204 -3.85 16.33 12.05
CA VAL A 204 -2.61 17.12 12.01
C VAL A 204 -1.66 16.68 10.90
N ALA A 205 -1.84 15.47 10.40
CA ALA A 205 -1.11 14.97 9.24
C ALA A 205 -1.98 13.94 8.49
N ALA A 206 -1.78 13.88 7.17
CA ALA A 206 -2.43 12.88 6.31
C ALA A 206 -1.52 12.54 5.14
N GLY A 207 -1.34 11.26 4.88
CA GLY A 207 -0.66 10.70 3.73
C GLY A 207 -1.56 9.77 2.94
N GLY A 208 -1.10 9.30 1.79
CA GLY A 208 -1.91 8.44 0.93
C GLY A 208 -1.11 7.41 0.18
N HIS A 209 -1.72 6.24 -0.03
CA HIS A 209 -1.21 5.17 -0.86
C HIS A 209 -2.15 4.93 -2.03
N LEU A 210 -1.62 4.96 -3.25
CA LEU A 210 -2.31 4.81 -4.52
C LEU A 210 -1.51 3.91 -5.46
N HIS A 211 -2.20 3.21 -6.36
CA HIS A 211 -1.60 2.44 -7.45
C HIS A 211 -1.58 3.22 -8.77
N GLY A 212 -1.10 2.59 -9.83
CA GLY A 212 -1.16 3.12 -11.19
C GLY A 212 -2.58 3.45 -11.62
N GLY A 213 -2.74 4.38 -12.55
CA GLY A 213 -4.05 4.85 -13.03
C GLY A 213 -4.78 5.84 -12.12
N ALA A 214 -4.28 6.15 -10.91
CA ALA A 214 -4.95 7.05 -9.99
C ALA A 214 -4.86 8.53 -10.41
N TYR A 215 -5.99 9.23 -10.31
CA TYR A 215 -6.06 10.69 -10.47
C TYR A 215 -6.01 11.40 -9.12
N ASP A 216 -6.68 10.84 -8.08
CA ASP A 216 -6.81 11.53 -6.79
C ASP A 216 -7.13 10.56 -5.65
N LEU A 217 -6.81 11.00 -4.44
CA LEU A 217 -7.26 10.40 -3.18
C LEU A 217 -7.64 11.52 -2.23
N ARG A 218 -8.93 11.64 -1.92
CA ARG A 218 -9.44 12.72 -1.09
C ARG A 218 -10.28 12.25 0.07
N VAL A 219 -10.28 13.05 1.13
CA VAL A 219 -11.22 12.91 2.25
C VAL A 219 -12.10 14.13 2.27
N THR A 220 -13.43 13.92 2.25
CA THR A 220 -14.40 14.98 2.36
C THR A 220 -15.15 14.93 3.69
N GLN A 221 -15.73 16.06 4.07
CA GLN A 221 -16.48 16.27 5.31
C GLN A 221 -17.94 16.59 4.99
N PRO A 222 -18.83 15.57 4.89
CA PRO A 222 -20.22 15.73 4.45
C PRO A 222 -21.02 16.76 5.27
N ARG A 223 -20.88 16.75 6.58
CA ARG A 223 -21.57 17.71 7.44
C ARG A 223 -21.23 19.19 7.15
N CYS A 224 -20.14 19.44 6.40
CA CYS A 224 -19.69 20.77 6.02
C CYS A 224 -19.79 21.00 4.50
N GLY A 225 -20.81 20.46 3.86
CA GLY A 225 -21.06 20.62 2.42
C GLY A 225 -20.07 19.84 1.57
N ASP A 226 -19.68 18.65 2.01
CA ASP A 226 -18.73 17.75 1.32
C ASP A 226 -17.39 18.41 0.97
N ARG A 227 -16.98 19.42 1.77
CA ARG A 227 -15.69 20.08 1.55
C ARG A 227 -14.55 19.09 1.66
N THR A 228 -13.60 19.18 0.74
CA THR A 228 -12.35 18.42 0.81
C THR A 228 -11.50 18.92 1.97
N ILE A 229 -11.14 18.02 2.89
CA ILE A 229 -10.29 18.32 4.05
C ILE A 229 -8.89 17.72 3.93
N VAL A 230 -8.73 16.66 3.13
CA VAL A 230 -7.44 16.04 2.79
C VAL A 230 -7.42 15.76 1.30
N ASN A 231 -6.30 16.05 0.66
CA ASN A 231 -6.01 15.65 -0.71
C ASN A 231 -4.59 15.08 -0.76
N ASN A 232 -4.50 13.79 -1.05
CA ASN A 232 -3.25 13.05 -1.22
C ASN A 232 -2.98 12.78 -2.70
N ALA A 233 -3.09 13.80 -3.55
CA ALA A 233 -2.92 13.66 -4.99
C ALA A 233 -1.60 12.96 -5.36
N PRO A 234 -1.60 12.10 -6.41
CA PRO A 234 -0.39 11.41 -6.84
C PRO A 234 0.55 12.32 -7.64
N ARG A 235 1.83 11.94 -7.67
CA ARG A 235 2.82 12.41 -8.64
C ARG A 235 3.45 11.23 -9.33
N TYR A 236 3.37 11.21 -10.64
CA TYR A 236 3.99 10.20 -11.49
C TYR A 236 5.36 10.66 -11.96
N GLY A 237 6.26 9.70 -12.14
CA GLY A 237 7.63 9.95 -12.54
C GLY A 237 7.78 10.45 -13.99
N ALA A 238 8.99 10.87 -14.33
CA ALA A 238 9.36 11.08 -15.73
C ALA A 238 9.49 9.74 -16.48
N PRO A 239 9.34 9.69 -17.80
CA PRO A 239 9.52 8.45 -18.57
C PRO A 239 10.87 7.76 -18.35
N SER A 240 11.91 8.50 -17.96
CA SER A 240 13.25 7.98 -17.66
C SER A 240 13.38 7.37 -16.24
N ASP A 241 12.36 7.43 -15.41
CA ASP A 241 12.44 6.91 -14.04
C ASP A 241 12.45 5.38 -14.03
N LEU A 242 13.28 4.79 -13.15
CA LEU A 242 13.49 3.34 -13.07
C LEU A 242 12.21 2.53 -12.87
N VAL A 243 11.17 3.11 -12.29
CA VAL A 243 9.87 2.45 -12.08
C VAL A 243 9.20 2.07 -13.41
N TYR A 244 9.46 2.81 -14.50
CA TYR A 244 8.96 2.51 -15.85
C TYR A 244 9.92 1.67 -16.69
N HIS A 245 11.09 1.29 -16.12
CA HIS A 245 12.11 0.45 -16.76
C HIS A 245 12.24 -0.91 -16.05
N VAL A 246 11.19 -1.35 -15.37
CA VAL A 246 11.10 -2.70 -14.82
C VAL A 246 10.75 -3.68 -15.94
N PHE A 247 11.38 -4.86 -15.93
CA PHE A 247 11.07 -5.89 -16.91
C PHE A 247 11.33 -7.29 -16.32
N PRO A 248 10.38 -8.22 -16.38
CA PRO A 248 9.02 -8.05 -16.90
C PRO A 248 8.21 -7.08 -16.05
N VAL A 249 7.27 -6.41 -16.68
CA VAL A 249 6.27 -5.62 -15.96
C VAL A 249 5.26 -6.59 -15.36
N LEU A 250 5.18 -6.64 -14.04
CA LEU A 250 4.29 -7.57 -13.31
C LEU A 250 2.99 -6.90 -12.84
N HIS A 251 2.98 -5.58 -12.81
CA HIS A 251 1.84 -4.75 -12.46
C HIS A 251 2.04 -3.35 -13.04
N GLU A 252 0.99 -2.57 -13.08
CA GLU A 252 1.06 -1.17 -13.49
C GLU A 252 1.85 -0.35 -12.46
N PRO A 253 2.92 0.39 -12.86
CA PRO A 253 3.69 1.21 -11.95
C PRO A 253 2.87 2.31 -11.30
N GLY A 254 2.97 2.43 -9.99
CA GLY A 254 2.28 3.43 -9.20
C GLY A 254 2.90 4.84 -9.25
N PRO A 255 2.34 5.77 -8.48
CA PRO A 255 2.92 7.09 -8.28
C PRO A 255 4.32 6.99 -7.65
N VAL A 256 5.21 7.90 -8.00
CA VAL A 256 6.54 8.02 -7.36
C VAL A 256 6.52 8.90 -6.10
N ALA A 257 5.40 9.57 -5.84
CA ALA A 257 5.11 10.29 -4.61
C ALA A 257 3.60 10.56 -4.49
N THR A 258 3.10 10.61 -3.26
CA THR A 258 1.78 11.11 -2.91
C THR A 258 1.91 12.36 -2.03
N GLY A 259 0.89 13.21 -2.03
CA GLY A 259 0.90 14.43 -1.24
C GLY A 259 0.76 14.13 0.26
N TRP A 260 1.74 14.54 1.08
CA TRP A 260 1.66 14.46 2.53
C TRP A 260 1.20 15.81 3.08
N GLN A 261 -0.04 15.86 3.58
CA GLN A 261 -0.64 17.07 4.11
C GLN A 261 -0.31 17.25 5.60
N LEU A 262 0.04 18.44 6.00
CA LEU A 262 0.40 18.80 7.37
C LEU A 262 -0.36 20.06 7.80
N SER A 263 -0.78 20.10 9.07
CA SER A 263 -1.27 21.31 9.74
C SER A 263 -0.95 21.21 11.24
N LYS A 264 -0.28 22.20 11.79
CA LYS A 264 -0.03 22.26 13.23
C LYS A 264 -1.31 22.61 13.99
N THR A 265 -2.16 23.45 13.43
CA THR A 265 -3.47 23.79 13.98
C THR A 265 -4.41 22.60 13.94
N GLY A 266 -4.34 21.81 12.86
CA GLY A 266 -5.12 20.61 12.62
C GLY A 266 -6.58 20.86 12.26
N ILE A 267 -7.11 20.01 11.39
CA ILE A 267 -8.49 20.08 10.89
C ILE A 267 -9.43 19.43 11.91
N PRO A 268 -10.46 20.13 12.42
CA PRO A 268 -11.35 19.61 13.45
C PRO A 268 -12.24 18.48 12.91
N VAL A 269 -12.34 17.41 13.69
CA VAL A 269 -13.23 16.26 13.47
C VAL A 269 -13.90 15.87 14.77
N ARG A 270 -15.08 15.27 14.70
CA ARG A 270 -15.88 14.88 15.87
C ARG A 270 -16.10 13.38 15.94
N LYS A 271 -16.16 12.85 17.15
CA LYS A 271 -16.61 11.48 17.39
C LYS A 271 -18.01 11.28 16.78
N GLY A 272 -18.17 10.21 16.01
CA GLY A 272 -19.42 9.88 15.33
C GLY A 272 -19.61 10.56 13.98
N GLU A 273 -18.82 11.59 13.64
CA GLU A 273 -18.83 12.24 12.32
C GLU A 273 -18.45 11.27 11.21
N LEU A 274 -19.12 11.41 10.05
CA LEU A 274 -18.74 10.68 8.84
C LEU A 274 -17.76 11.51 8.03
N LEU A 275 -16.72 10.83 7.54
CA LEU A 275 -15.79 11.32 6.52
C LEU A 275 -15.87 10.38 5.32
N ASN A 276 -16.02 10.92 4.11
CA ASN A 276 -15.96 10.12 2.90
C ASN A 276 -14.51 10.05 2.41
N VAL A 277 -14.02 8.84 2.17
CA VAL A 277 -12.73 8.60 1.53
C VAL A 277 -13.01 8.14 0.11
N THR A 278 -12.51 8.89 -0.87
CA THR A 278 -12.71 8.63 -2.30
C THR A 278 -11.38 8.44 -2.98
N GLY A 279 -11.19 7.27 -3.62
CA GLY A 279 -10.17 7.05 -4.64
C GLY A 279 -10.76 7.29 -6.01
N ASP A 280 -10.04 8.01 -6.84
CA ASP A 280 -10.41 8.38 -8.20
C ASP A 280 -9.39 7.83 -9.18
N TYR A 281 -9.84 6.96 -10.09
CA TYR A 281 -9.00 6.26 -11.05
C TYR A 281 -9.46 6.51 -12.48
N ASP A 282 -8.53 6.40 -13.41
CA ASP A 282 -8.81 6.41 -14.85
C ASP A 282 -9.75 5.23 -15.21
N GLN A 283 -10.95 5.53 -15.70
CA GLN A 283 -11.91 4.53 -16.16
C GLN A 283 -11.69 4.14 -17.63
N SER A 284 -10.87 4.87 -18.37
CA SER A 284 -10.65 4.61 -19.81
C SER A 284 -9.91 3.30 -20.08
N GLU A 285 -9.13 2.82 -19.10
CA GLU A 285 -8.35 1.58 -19.18
C GLU A 285 -8.58 0.71 -17.95
N PRO A 286 -8.40 -0.61 -18.03
CA PRO A 286 -8.48 -1.50 -16.88
C PRO A 286 -7.29 -1.31 -15.94
N HIS A 287 -7.56 -1.18 -14.63
CA HIS A 287 -6.52 -1.16 -13.58
C HIS A 287 -6.87 -2.20 -12.53
N GLY A 288 -6.03 -3.23 -12.39
CA GLY A 288 -6.27 -4.34 -11.49
C GLY A 288 -5.70 -4.13 -10.11
N ARG A 289 -6.47 -4.55 -9.10
CA ARG A 289 -6.06 -4.63 -7.70
C ARG A 289 -5.51 -3.30 -7.18
N VAL A 290 -6.14 -2.20 -7.57
CA VAL A 290 -5.75 -0.86 -7.13
C VAL A 290 -6.13 -0.62 -5.67
N MET A 291 -5.39 0.26 -5.01
CA MET A 291 -5.62 0.67 -3.63
C MET A 291 -5.76 2.19 -3.55
N ALA A 292 -6.69 2.65 -2.70
CA ALA A 292 -6.83 4.06 -2.34
C ALA A 292 -6.97 4.14 -0.81
N ILE A 293 -5.86 4.42 -0.13
CA ILE A 293 -5.75 4.38 1.34
C ILE A 293 -5.20 5.70 1.83
N THR A 294 -5.94 6.39 2.70
CA THR A 294 -5.43 7.57 3.40
C THR A 294 -5.00 7.23 4.82
N HIS A 295 -3.85 7.74 5.22
CA HIS A 295 -3.26 7.59 6.55
C HIS A 295 -3.47 8.89 7.33
N LEU A 296 -4.47 8.96 8.18
CA LEU A 296 -4.73 10.12 9.03
C LEU A 296 -4.03 9.99 10.37
N TYR A 297 -3.52 11.10 10.88
CA TYR A 297 -2.96 11.20 12.23
C TYR A 297 -3.77 12.24 13.01
N VAL A 298 -4.55 11.77 13.98
CA VAL A 298 -5.54 12.56 14.71
C VAL A 298 -5.05 12.82 16.13
N ALA A 299 -4.79 14.07 16.47
CA ALA A 299 -4.57 14.50 17.85
C ALA A 299 -5.93 14.59 18.55
N ARG A 300 -6.11 13.90 19.69
CA ARG A 300 -7.34 14.01 20.49
C ARG A 300 -7.47 15.42 21.08
N ASP A 301 -8.59 16.07 20.84
CA ASP A 301 -8.92 17.39 21.36
C ASP A 301 -10.43 17.50 21.57
N ASN A 302 -10.88 17.29 22.80
CA ASN A 302 -12.29 17.34 23.15
C ASN A 302 -12.90 18.76 23.00
N ARG A 303 -12.06 19.79 22.81
CA ARG A 303 -12.46 21.17 22.53
C ARG A 303 -12.49 21.52 21.04
N ALA A 304 -12.24 20.53 20.16
CA ALA A 304 -12.33 20.76 18.71
C ALA A 304 -13.71 21.33 18.36
N PRO A 305 -13.77 22.39 17.55
CA PRO A 305 -15.03 23.08 17.24
C PRO A 305 -16.10 22.15 16.68
N ALA A 306 -17.35 22.43 17.08
CA ALA A 306 -18.51 21.68 16.61
C ALA A 306 -18.99 22.10 15.22
N GLY A 307 -18.71 23.34 14.84
CA GLY A 307 -19.14 23.94 13.58
C GLY A 307 -18.27 23.57 12.40
N CYS A 308 -18.63 24.11 11.24
CA CYS A 308 -17.84 24.02 10.01
C CYS A 308 -16.89 25.24 9.92
N GLU A 309 -15.98 25.34 10.89
CA GLU A 309 -14.98 26.37 10.87
C GLU A 309 -14.19 26.37 9.55
N PRO A 310 -13.67 27.51 9.09
CA PRO A 310 -12.76 27.57 7.96
C PRO A 310 -11.59 26.56 8.14
N LEU A 311 -11.10 26.04 7.04
CA LEU A 311 -9.91 25.17 7.11
C LEU A 311 -8.72 25.97 7.65
N PRO A 312 -7.83 25.35 8.45
CA PRO A 312 -6.64 26.01 8.96
C PRO A 312 -5.78 26.59 7.83
N SER A 313 -5.34 27.83 8.01
CA SER A 313 -4.47 28.53 7.03
C SER A 313 -3.05 27.94 6.96
N ASP A 314 -2.65 27.14 7.94
CA ASP A 314 -1.33 26.50 8.00
C ASP A 314 -1.29 25.12 7.34
N ILE A 315 -2.35 24.73 6.63
CA ILE A 315 -2.35 23.51 5.83
C ILE A 315 -1.31 23.64 4.70
N ARG A 316 -0.43 22.65 4.64
CA ARG A 316 0.57 22.58 3.59
C ARG A 316 0.76 21.14 3.14
N THR A 317 1.01 20.93 1.85
CA THR A 317 1.39 19.65 1.29
C THR A 317 2.89 19.59 1.05
N VAL A 318 3.53 18.53 1.54
CA VAL A 318 4.93 18.22 1.29
C VAL A 318 5.01 16.95 0.44
N TRP A 319 6.09 16.80 -0.31
CA TRP A 319 6.27 15.73 -1.26
C TRP A 319 7.65 15.10 -1.06
N THR A 320 7.73 13.78 -1.09
CA THR A 320 9.01 13.06 -1.09
C THR A 320 9.79 13.31 -2.38
N ARG A 321 9.08 13.68 -3.45
CA ARG A 321 9.63 14.07 -4.73
C ARG A 321 9.01 15.39 -5.20
N ALA A 322 9.86 16.38 -5.42
CA ALA A 322 9.41 17.75 -5.72
C ALA A 322 8.77 17.90 -7.11
N ARG A 323 9.20 17.09 -8.09
CA ARG A 323 8.72 17.14 -9.48
C ARG A 323 8.08 15.82 -9.88
N GLY A 324 7.04 15.90 -10.71
CA GLY A 324 6.31 14.75 -11.26
C GLY A 324 5.13 15.22 -12.09
N ARG A 325 4.54 14.30 -12.85
CA ARG A 325 3.31 14.52 -13.62
C ARG A 325 2.11 14.31 -12.72
N SER A 326 1.02 15.04 -12.92
CA SER A 326 -0.23 14.86 -12.19
C SER A 326 -1.10 13.75 -12.79
N LEU A 327 -0.94 13.45 -14.08
CA LEU A 327 -1.69 12.42 -14.78
C LEU A 327 -0.90 11.10 -14.83
N PRO A 328 -1.57 9.96 -14.67
CA PRO A 328 -0.94 8.66 -14.80
C PRO A 328 -0.41 8.47 -16.24
N PRO A 329 0.74 7.81 -16.39
CA PRO A 329 1.18 7.38 -17.72
C PRO A 329 0.36 6.16 -18.15
N ARG A 330 0.04 6.06 -19.43
CA ARG A 330 -0.44 4.80 -19.99
C ARG A 330 0.68 3.78 -20.00
N VAL A 331 0.45 2.63 -19.39
CA VAL A 331 1.42 1.53 -19.29
C VAL A 331 0.75 0.25 -19.74
N THR A 332 1.26 -0.30 -20.84
CA THR A 332 0.84 -1.64 -21.29
C THR A 332 1.71 -2.69 -20.61
N ILE A 333 1.10 -3.63 -19.94
CA ILE A 333 1.79 -4.81 -19.37
C ILE A 333 1.95 -5.83 -20.50
N PRO A 334 3.18 -6.16 -20.96
CA PRO A 334 3.37 -7.18 -21.97
C PRO A 334 3.29 -8.59 -21.32
N ILE A 335 2.78 -9.56 -22.04
CA ILE A 335 3.05 -10.95 -21.70
C ILE A 335 4.50 -11.27 -22.05
N SER A 336 5.16 -12.08 -21.21
CA SER A 336 6.60 -12.30 -21.28
C SER A 336 6.95 -13.78 -21.12
N ARG A 337 8.08 -14.21 -21.70
CA ARG A 337 8.62 -15.55 -21.54
C ARG A 337 10.14 -15.56 -21.53
N LEU A 338 10.74 -16.71 -21.19
CA LEU A 338 12.15 -16.94 -21.43
C LEU A 338 12.37 -17.37 -22.89
N SER A 339 13.32 -16.71 -23.56
CA SER A 339 13.83 -17.18 -24.85
C SER A 339 14.70 -18.43 -24.69
N SER A 340 15.05 -19.08 -25.80
CA SER A 340 16.00 -20.20 -25.81
C SER A 340 17.40 -19.83 -25.26
N SER A 341 17.76 -18.54 -25.32
CA SER A 341 19.00 -18.03 -24.74
C SER A 341 18.88 -17.66 -23.25
N GLY A 342 17.74 -17.96 -22.59
CA GLY A 342 17.50 -17.63 -21.16
C GLY A 342 17.24 -16.14 -20.88
N LYS A 343 16.96 -15.33 -21.90
CA LYS A 343 16.58 -13.93 -21.72
C LYS A 343 15.07 -13.79 -21.63
N VAL A 344 14.59 -12.89 -20.79
CA VAL A 344 13.17 -12.50 -20.77
C VAL A 344 12.87 -11.66 -22.00
N VAL A 345 11.82 -12.03 -22.73
CA VAL A 345 11.35 -11.31 -23.93
C VAL A 345 9.85 -11.13 -23.85
N SER A 346 9.37 -9.99 -24.34
CA SER A 346 7.94 -9.76 -24.58
C SER A 346 7.48 -10.55 -25.78
N VAL A 347 6.25 -11.04 -25.74
CA VAL A 347 5.62 -11.73 -26.87
C VAL A 347 4.22 -11.20 -27.09
N ASP A 348 3.79 -11.17 -28.34
CA ASP A 348 2.40 -10.81 -28.67
C ASP A 348 1.45 -11.98 -28.46
N ARG A 349 1.96 -13.19 -28.69
CA ARG A 349 1.25 -14.46 -28.48
C ARG A 349 2.18 -15.47 -27.82
N PRO A 350 1.71 -16.21 -26.82
CA PRO A 350 2.48 -17.33 -26.28
C PRO A 350 2.55 -18.47 -27.32
N PRO A 351 3.61 -19.28 -27.33
CA PRO A 351 3.65 -20.49 -28.13
C PRO A 351 2.64 -21.50 -27.59
N GLY A 352 2.05 -22.30 -28.45
CA GLY A 352 1.10 -23.34 -28.11
C GLY A 352 -0.09 -23.38 -29.06
N ASP A 353 -1.11 -24.14 -28.70
CA ASP A 353 -2.24 -24.43 -29.55
C ASP A 353 -3.13 -23.22 -29.80
N ASP A 354 -3.60 -23.11 -31.04
CA ASP A 354 -4.65 -22.20 -31.47
C ASP A 354 -5.97 -22.94 -31.52
N VAL A 355 -6.92 -22.57 -30.67
CA VAL A 355 -8.25 -23.18 -30.61
C VAL A 355 -9.31 -22.12 -30.91
N VAL A 356 -10.17 -22.42 -31.88
CA VAL A 356 -11.36 -21.62 -32.21
C VAL A 356 -12.58 -22.45 -31.80
N THR A 357 -13.45 -21.90 -30.99
CA THR A 357 -14.67 -22.56 -30.55
C THR A 357 -15.88 -21.62 -30.65
N SER A 358 -17.05 -22.21 -30.83
CA SER A 358 -18.35 -21.53 -30.74
C SER A 358 -19.10 -21.90 -29.47
N ALA A 359 -18.47 -22.68 -28.56
CA ALA A 359 -19.08 -23.05 -27.29
C ALA A 359 -19.30 -21.82 -26.41
N PRO A 360 -20.45 -21.77 -25.71
CA PRO A 360 -20.74 -20.68 -24.77
C PRO A 360 -19.83 -20.73 -23.52
N ASP A 361 -19.31 -21.92 -23.20
CA ASP A 361 -18.41 -22.15 -22.07
C ASP A 361 -17.19 -22.95 -22.51
N THR A 362 -16.01 -22.51 -22.12
CA THR A 362 -14.75 -23.17 -22.43
C THR A 362 -13.93 -23.35 -21.15
N VAL A 363 -13.47 -24.59 -20.90
CA VAL A 363 -12.57 -24.89 -19.78
C VAL A 363 -11.13 -24.88 -20.26
N VAL A 364 -10.29 -24.14 -19.54
CA VAL A 364 -8.86 -23.99 -19.78
C VAL A 364 -8.10 -24.68 -18.66
N SER A 365 -7.24 -25.63 -18.98
CA SER A 365 -6.32 -26.23 -18.02
C SER A 365 -5.27 -25.19 -17.59
N SER A 366 -5.04 -25.07 -16.31
CA SER A 366 -4.17 -24.04 -15.72
C SER A 366 -3.24 -24.67 -14.69
N ALA A 367 -1.96 -24.73 -15.03
CA ALA A 367 -0.91 -25.25 -14.18
C ALA A 367 0.39 -24.45 -14.44
N LEU A 368 1.45 -24.75 -13.69
CA LEU A 368 2.75 -24.07 -13.83
C LEU A 368 3.30 -24.10 -15.27
N GLY A 369 2.93 -25.11 -16.06
CA GLY A 369 3.31 -25.24 -17.47
C GLY A 369 2.62 -24.25 -18.41
N GLY A 370 1.53 -23.60 -18.00
CA GLY A 370 0.82 -22.60 -18.79
C GLY A 370 -0.70 -22.69 -18.68
N PHE A 371 -1.37 -21.85 -19.45
CA PHE A 371 -2.79 -21.94 -19.75
C PHE A 371 -2.98 -22.71 -21.06
N GLY A 372 -3.82 -23.72 -21.08
CA GLY A 372 -4.07 -24.57 -22.27
C GLY A 372 -5.54 -24.57 -22.69
N PRO A 373 -5.89 -24.11 -23.90
CA PRO A 373 -5.01 -23.70 -24.99
C PRO A 373 -4.37 -22.32 -24.76
N ALA A 374 -3.15 -22.12 -25.28
CA ALA A 374 -2.41 -20.87 -25.13
C ALA A 374 -3.04 -19.71 -25.92
N ASN A 375 -3.71 -20.01 -27.03
CA ASN A 375 -4.42 -19.03 -27.84
C ASN A 375 -5.85 -19.53 -28.11
N LEU A 376 -6.82 -18.83 -27.58
CA LEU A 376 -8.24 -19.20 -27.60
C LEU A 376 -9.04 -18.14 -28.33
N SER A 377 -9.92 -18.54 -29.26
CA SER A 377 -10.88 -17.66 -29.91
C SER A 377 -12.31 -18.12 -29.63
N ILE A 378 -13.09 -17.23 -29.03
CA ILE A 378 -14.47 -17.47 -28.54
C ILE A 378 -15.44 -16.44 -29.12
N PRO A 379 -16.75 -16.71 -29.16
CA PRO A 379 -17.75 -15.69 -29.50
C PRO A 379 -17.94 -14.71 -28.33
N ASP A 380 -18.49 -13.53 -28.63
CA ASP A 380 -18.98 -12.59 -27.62
C ASP A 380 -20.03 -13.24 -26.72
N GLY A 381 -20.05 -12.88 -25.44
CA GLY A 381 -20.91 -13.46 -24.43
C GLY A 381 -20.45 -14.82 -23.87
N ALA A 382 -19.43 -15.45 -24.45
CA ALA A 382 -18.90 -16.71 -23.95
C ALA A 382 -18.11 -16.56 -22.66
N SER A 383 -18.08 -17.64 -21.87
CA SER A 383 -17.33 -17.75 -20.62
C SER A 383 -16.07 -18.60 -20.78
N VAL A 384 -15.00 -18.22 -20.09
CA VAL A 384 -13.80 -19.04 -19.94
C VAL A 384 -13.62 -19.39 -18.47
N THR A 385 -13.43 -20.66 -18.18
CA THR A 385 -13.14 -21.19 -16.85
C THR A 385 -11.70 -21.71 -16.79
N TRP A 386 -10.84 -21.04 -16.04
CA TRP A 386 -9.48 -21.51 -15.76
C TRP A 386 -9.53 -22.49 -14.58
N ALA A 387 -9.28 -23.78 -14.85
CA ALA A 387 -9.23 -24.83 -13.85
C ALA A 387 -7.77 -25.04 -13.40
N PHE A 388 -7.46 -24.69 -12.15
CA PHE A 388 -6.13 -24.82 -11.56
C PHE A 388 -5.92 -26.26 -11.07
N THR A 389 -5.00 -26.98 -11.71
CA THR A 389 -4.86 -28.44 -11.57
C THR A 389 -3.66 -28.89 -10.75
N ASP A 390 -2.77 -27.97 -10.36
CA ASP A 390 -1.65 -28.25 -9.46
C ASP A 390 -1.82 -27.63 -8.07
N ALA A 391 -0.89 -27.88 -7.15
CA ALA A 391 -0.95 -27.43 -5.77
C ALA A 391 -0.34 -26.01 -5.55
N LEU A 392 0.13 -25.37 -6.62
CA LEU A 392 0.72 -24.04 -6.52
C LEU A 392 -0.37 -22.96 -6.49
N ALA A 393 0.00 -21.79 -6.02
CA ALA A 393 -0.89 -20.62 -6.10
C ALA A 393 -0.88 -20.05 -7.51
N HIS A 394 -2.06 -19.82 -8.07
CA HIS A 394 -2.24 -19.24 -9.40
C HIS A 394 -3.30 -18.14 -9.40
N ASN A 395 -3.27 -17.30 -10.43
CA ASN A 395 -4.32 -16.33 -10.71
C ASN A 395 -4.43 -16.07 -12.22
N VAL A 396 -5.48 -15.35 -12.60
CA VAL A 396 -5.66 -14.80 -13.93
C VAL A 396 -5.70 -13.28 -13.79
N SER A 397 -4.76 -12.60 -14.43
CA SER A 397 -4.66 -11.15 -14.43
C SER A 397 -4.55 -10.62 -15.84
N LEU A 398 -5.25 -9.54 -16.15
CA LEU A 398 -5.13 -8.88 -17.43
C LEU A 398 -3.75 -8.24 -17.57
N ALA A 399 -3.08 -8.50 -18.67
CA ALA A 399 -1.92 -7.77 -19.14
C ALA A 399 -2.34 -6.61 -20.05
N SER A 400 -3.24 -6.88 -21.02
CA SER A 400 -3.86 -5.87 -21.88
C SER A 400 -5.15 -6.40 -22.49
N GLY A 401 -6.12 -5.54 -22.70
CA GLY A 401 -7.42 -5.89 -23.26
C GLY A 401 -8.46 -4.80 -23.00
N PRO A 402 -9.63 -4.90 -23.64
CA PRO A 402 -10.65 -3.86 -23.54
C PRO A 402 -11.39 -3.83 -22.16
N ARG A 403 -11.32 -4.90 -21.37
CA ARG A 403 -11.98 -5.01 -20.05
C ARG A 403 -11.10 -5.73 -19.04
N GLY A 404 -11.24 -5.37 -17.77
CA GLY A 404 -10.49 -5.94 -16.66
C GLY A 404 -10.82 -7.42 -16.41
N ILE A 405 -9.80 -8.22 -16.13
CA ILE A 405 -9.90 -9.62 -15.72
C ILE A 405 -8.90 -9.82 -14.58
N TYR A 406 -9.40 -10.00 -13.37
CA TYR A 406 -8.54 -10.11 -12.18
C TYR A 406 -9.14 -11.12 -11.20
N SER A 407 -8.47 -12.25 -11.02
CA SER A 407 -8.89 -13.25 -10.05
C SER A 407 -8.13 -13.12 -8.72
N PRO A 408 -8.68 -13.62 -7.62
CA PRO A 408 -7.90 -13.94 -6.43
C PRO A 408 -6.80 -14.97 -6.73
N ASN A 409 -5.89 -15.18 -5.76
CA ASN A 409 -4.97 -16.33 -5.82
C ASN A 409 -5.70 -17.61 -5.39
N PHE A 410 -5.58 -18.65 -6.19
CA PHE A 410 -6.16 -19.97 -5.95
C PHE A 410 -5.07 -21.01 -5.70
N HIS A 411 -5.29 -21.87 -4.72
CA HIS A 411 -4.52 -23.10 -4.50
C HIS A 411 -5.38 -24.30 -4.92
N GLY A 412 -5.60 -24.46 -6.24
CA GLY A 412 -6.58 -25.36 -6.82
C GLY A 412 -7.96 -24.72 -6.97
N GLY A 413 -8.89 -25.43 -7.63
CA GLY A 413 -10.22 -24.90 -7.96
C GLY A 413 -10.26 -24.21 -9.32
N SER A 414 -11.15 -23.24 -9.49
CA SER A 414 -11.34 -22.58 -10.78
C SER A 414 -11.76 -21.11 -10.64
N TYR A 415 -11.53 -20.37 -11.71
CA TYR A 415 -12.03 -19.02 -11.90
C TYR A 415 -12.74 -18.92 -13.25
N THR A 416 -13.94 -18.35 -13.28
CA THR A 416 -14.73 -18.16 -14.49
C THR A 416 -14.91 -16.67 -14.76
N HIS A 417 -14.73 -16.28 -16.02
CA HIS A 417 -14.99 -14.93 -16.50
C HIS A 417 -15.81 -14.97 -17.79
N GLN A 418 -16.87 -14.16 -17.87
CA GLN A 418 -17.69 -13.98 -19.08
C GLN A 418 -17.15 -12.78 -19.89
N PHE A 419 -16.91 -13.01 -21.17
CA PHE A 419 -16.40 -11.98 -22.09
C PHE A 419 -17.56 -11.33 -22.82
N THR A 420 -17.85 -10.08 -22.49
CA THR A 420 -18.98 -9.31 -23.06
C THR A 420 -18.55 -8.14 -23.94
N VAL A 421 -17.26 -8.02 -24.22
CA VAL A 421 -16.72 -6.98 -25.11
C VAL A 421 -15.77 -7.64 -26.10
N PRO A 422 -16.03 -7.56 -27.40
CA PRO A 422 -15.14 -8.07 -28.43
C PRO A 422 -13.75 -7.43 -28.37
N GLY A 423 -12.72 -8.22 -28.70
CA GLY A 423 -11.34 -7.75 -28.73
C GLY A 423 -10.33 -8.82 -28.33
N THR A 424 -9.09 -8.42 -28.23
CA THR A 424 -7.99 -9.30 -27.84
C THR A 424 -7.58 -9.04 -26.39
N TYR A 425 -7.67 -10.05 -25.57
CA TYR A 425 -7.26 -10.06 -24.17
C TYR A 425 -5.97 -10.85 -24.03
N LYS A 426 -4.92 -10.22 -23.49
CA LYS A 426 -3.71 -10.89 -23.07
C LYS A 426 -3.78 -11.06 -21.55
N VAL A 427 -3.76 -12.30 -21.08
CA VAL A 427 -3.82 -12.62 -19.65
C VAL A 427 -2.60 -13.40 -19.22
N PHE A 428 -2.24 -13.29 -17.95
CA PHE A 428 -1.11 -13.97 -17.34
C PHE A 428 -1.36 -14.27 -15.86
N CYS A 429 -0.55 -15.16 -15.30
CA CYS A 429 -0.46 -15.32 -13.85
C CYS A 429 0.71 -14.48 -13.32
N TYR A 430 0.45 -13.47 -12.50
CA TYR A 430 1.54 -12.63 -11.98
C TYR A 430 2.46 -13.36 -10.98
N LEU A 431 2.07 -14.56 -10.50
CA LEU A 431 2.93 -15.43 -9.72
C LEU A 431 3.89 -16.26 -10.60
N HIS A 432 3.51 -16.50 -11.87
CA HIS A 432 4.26 -17.31 -12.84
C HIS A 432 4.30 -16.60 -14.22
N PRO A 433 4.80 -15.33 -14.27
CA PRO A 433 4.59 -14.45 -15.42
C PRO A 433 5.33 -14.89 -16.70
N LEU A 434 6.28 -15.81 -16.60
CA LEU A 434 7.07 -16.28 -17.74
C LEU A 434 6.57 -17.57 -18.36
N THR A 435 5.67 -18.27 -17.70
CA THR A 435 5.14 -19.57 -18.16
C THR A 435 3.64 -19.53 -18.37
N MET A 436 2.89 -18.85 -17.52
CA MET A 436 1.43 -18.84 -17.56
C MET A 436 0.92 -17.58 -18.26
N ASN A 437 0.86 -17.65 -19.58
CA ASN A 437 0.36 -16.59 -20.47
C ASN A 437 -0.67 -17.15 -21.43
N GLN A 438 -1.70 -16.37 -21.77
CA GLN A 438 -2.73 -16.75 -22.75
C GLN A 438 -3.20 -15.53 -23.53
N VAL A 439 -3.60 -15.74 -24.77
CA VAL A 439 -4.35 -14.78 -25.57
C VAL A 439 -5.76 -15.32 -25.77
N VAL A 440 -6.77 -14.53 -25.39
CA VAL A 440 -8.18 -14.80 -25.66
C VAL A 440 -8.69 -13.76 -26.65
N THR A 441 -9.10 -14.20 -27.83
CA THR A 441 -9.72 -13.35 -28.87
C THR A 441 -11.23 -13.54 -28.81
N VAL A 442 -11.95 -12.48 -28.46
CA VAL A 442 -13.41 -12.44 -28.42
C VAL A 442 -13.90 -11.89 -29.74
N ARG A 443 -14.62 -12.72 -30.50
CA ARG A 443 -15.17 -12.37 -31.82
C ARG A 443 -16.57 -11.78 -31.64
N PRO A 444 -16.95 -10.76 -32.46
CA PRO A 444 -18.31 -10.26 -32.51
C PRO A 444 -19.35 -11.32 -32.80
#